data_35ba270d4834b6bc15e96365b0ba2df0
#
_entry.id   35ba270d4834b6bc15e96365b0ba2df0
#
_cell.length_a   1.000
_cell.length_b   1.000
_cell.length_c   1.000
_cell.angle_alpha   90.00
_cell.angle_beta   90.00
_cell.angle_gamma   90.00
#
_symmetry.space_group_name_H-M   'P 1'
#
loop_
_entity.id
_entity.type
_entity.pdbx_description
1 polymer ?
#
loop_
_entity_poly.entity_id
_entity_poly.type
_entity_poly.pdbx_seq_one_letter_code
_entity_poly.pdbx_strand_id
1 'polypeptide(L)'
;RPIEVWKRVLDRFDVQAVTANHDHEPYGNARDKAVGELLVSRGIPFRTFKDISIFERGEVVKDDGGAYTVYTPYMRKWRSQFRPELADAFPSCRHTDRFHRTEPLPMPTLERIGFAPTDLHIPPAHVSDDLLRHYERTRDVPAMAGTSRMSVHLRFGTVSVRELVRRSFSTSPKYLNELIWREFYMQVLWHHPHAVERAIKPGYDRIAWRKDEQELTLWAQGRTGYPLVDAGMRELNATGLMHNRVRMVVASFLTKHLLIDWRWGESVFAARLLDFELSSNNGGWQWASGSGCDAAPYFRVRKR
;
A
#
# COMPACT_ATOMS: atom_id res chain seq x y z
N ARG A 1 -0.04 24.42 -0.95
CA ARG A 1 0.96 23.45 -1.47
C ARG A 1 2.04 23.23 -0.39
N PRO A 2 2.65 22.02 -0.25
CA PRO A 2 3.64 21.75 0.81
C PRO A 2 4.77 22.79 0.84
N ILE A 3 5.34 23.17 -0.30
CA ILE A 3 6.43 24.15 -0.39
C ILE A 3 6.03 25.51 0.21
N GLU A 4 4.83 25.97 -0.03
CA GLU A 4 4.35 27.27 0.51
C GLU A 4 4.16 27.21 2.03
N VAL A 5 3.82 26.03 2.56
CA VAL A 5 3.75 25.83 4.01
C VAL A 5 5.17 25.83 4.59
N TRP A 6 6.11 25.12 3.96
CA TRP A 6 7.50 25.09 4.41
C TRP A 6 8.15 26.48 4.39
N LYS A 7 7.94 27.30 3.37
CA LYS A 7 8.43 28.69 3.37
C LYS A 7 7.96 29.45 4.61
N ARG A 8 6.66 29.38 4.91
CA ARG A 8 6.09 30.06 6.09
C ARG A 8 6.65 29.51 7.42
N VAL A 9 6.91 28.19 7.50
CA VAL A 9 7.53 27.59 8.71
C VAL A 9 8.95 28.12 8.89
N LEU A 10 9.74 28.14 7.80
CA LEU A 10 11.14 28.62 7.82
C LEU A 10 11.25 30.13 8.04
N ASP A 11 10.23 30.90 7.69
CA ASP A 11 10.20 32.36 7.96
C ASP A 11 9.77 32.66 9.41
N ARG A 12 9.09 31.70 10.08
CA ARG A 12 8.56 31.86 11.45
C ARG A 12 9.46 31.27 12.54
N PHE A 13 10.20 30.23 12.23
CA PHE A 13 10.98 29.47 13.20
C PHE A 13 12.46 29.38 12.78
N ASP A 14 13.36 29.45 13.76
CA ASP A 14 14.78 29.18 13.56
C ASP A 14 14.98 27.66 13.49
N VAL A 15 14.92 27.11 12.29
CA VAL A 15 14.97 25.66 12.03
C VAL A 15 16.41 25.25 11.79
N GLN A 16 16.97 24.41 12.68
CA GLN A 16 18.34 23.90 12.58
C GLN A 16 18.49 22.66 11.70
N ALA A 17 17.46 21.82 11.63
CA ALA A 17 17.42 20.64 10.77
C ALA A 17 15.97 20.19 10.55
N VAL A 18 15.73 19.50 9.45
CA VAL A 18 14.43 18.84 9.16
C VAL A 18 14.67 17.36 9.00
N THR A 19 13.78 16.55 9.57
CA THR A 19 13.77 15.10 9.42
C THR A 19 12.46 14.64 8.85
N ALA A 20 12.49 13.58 8.00
CA ALA A 20 11.29 12.96 7.46
C ALA A 20 11.52 11.46 7.24
N ASN A 21 10.43 10.71 7.18
CA ASN A 21 10.50 9.32 6.72
C ASN A 21 10.42 9.26 5.19
N HIS A 22 11.06 8.23 4.62
CA HIS A 22 11.01 8.00 3.18
C HIS A 22 9.59 7.69 2.70
N ASP A 23 9.27 8.19 1.51
CA ASP A 23 8.11 7.76 0.74
C ASP A 23 8.57 7.00 -0.51
N HIS A 24 7.78 6.06 -1.00
CA HIS A 24 8.07 5.29 -2.21
C HIS A 24 7.18 5.71 -3.38
N GLU A 25 6.12 6.47 -3.13
CA GLU A 25 5.20 6.96 -4.14
C GLU A 25 5.82 8.13 -4.93
N PRO A 26 5.57 8.24 -6.26
CA PRO A 26 6.14 9.31 -7.08
C PRO A 26 5.83 10.73 -6.57
N TYR A 27 4.59 10.95 -6.08
CA TYR A 27 4.22 12.25 -5.51
C TYR A 27 5.05 12.57 -4.26
N GLY A 28 5.19 11.61 -3.34
CA GLY A 28 5.98 11.78 -2.12
C GLY A 28 7.43 12.09 -2.43
N ASN A 29 8.03 11.34 -3.36
CA ASN A 29 9.41 11.57 -3.80
C ASN A 29 9.60 12.97 -4.42
N ALA A 30 8.68 13.41 -5.28
CA ALA A 30 8.74 14.74 -5.89
C ALA A 30 8.59 15.86 -4.84
N ARG A 31 7.67 15.68 -3.88
CA ARG A 31 7.49 16.58 -2.75
C ARG A 31 8.75 16.69 -1.91
N ASP A 32 9.32 15.56 -1.50
CA ASP A 32 10.48 15.52 -0.60
C ASP A 32 11.73 16.07 -1.28
N LYS A 33 11.90 15.82 -2.57
CA LYS A 33 12.95 16.43 -3.38
C LYS A 33 12.83 17.96 -3.37
N ALA A 34 11.63 18.49 -3.67
CA ALA A 34 11.40 19.94 -3.71
C ALA A 34 11.59 20.59 -2.33
N VAL A 35 11.16 19.92 -1.24
CA VAL A 35 11.42 20.39 0.14
C VAL A 35 12.91 20.37 0.45
N GLY A 36 13.61 19.32 0.08
CA GLY A 36 15.06 19.22 0.26
C GLY A 36 15.82 20.34 -0.46
N GLU A 37 15.47 20.64 -1.72
CA GLU A 37 16.06 21.74 -2.48
C GLU A 37 15.83 23.11 -1.80
N LEU A 38 14.61 23.34 -1.28
CA LEU A 38 14.30 24.55 -0.51
C LEU A 38 15.17 24.64 0.75
N LEU A 39 15.29 23.56 1.52
CA LEU A 39 16.07 23.52 2.76
C LEU A 39 17.56 23.74 2.50
N VAL A 40 18.11 23.09 1.46
CA VAL A 40 19.50 23.30 1.04
C VAL A 40 19.76 24.76 0.67
N SER A 41 18.83 25.44 -0.03
CA SER A 41 18.96 26.84 -0.39
C SER A 41 18.98 27.79 0.83
N ARG A 42 18.48 27.30 1.98
CA ARG A 42 18.48 28.01 3.28
C ARG A 42 19.61 27.55 4.22
N GLY A 43 20.49 26.64 3.78
CA GLY A 43 21.56 26.07 4.63
C GLY A 43 21.08 25.12 5.72
N ILE A 44 19.86 24.58 5.59
CA ILE A 44 19.23 23.71 6.60
C ILE A 44 19.39 22.26 6.19
N PRO A 45 19.99 21.39 7.03
CA PRO A 45 20.12 19.97 6.75
C PRO A 45 18.75 19.27 6.65
N PHE A 46 18.56 18.45 5.60
CA PHE A 46 17.40 17.56 5.45
C PHE A 46 17.88 16.10 5.58
N ARG A 47 17.37 15.40 6.57
CA ARG A 47 17.72 14.01 6.85
C ARG A 47 16.49 13.13 6.72
N THR A 48 16.60 12.04 5.96
CA THR A 48 15.48 11.12 5.73
C THR A 48 15.81 9.71 6.24
N PHE A 49 14.79 8.99 6.70
CA PHE A 49 14.94 7.71 7.38
C PHE A 49 13.94 6.69 6.83
N LYS A 50 14.36 5.42 6.82
CA LYS A 50 13.53 4.27 6.54
C LYS A 50 12.55 4.02 7.68
N ASP A 51 11.26 3.81 7.34
CA ASP A 51 10.23 3.54 8.34
C ASP A 51 9.18 2.51 7.92
N ILE A 52 8.51 2.73 6.79
CA ILE A 52 7.30 2.00 6.37
C ILE A 52 7.54 0.57 5.87
N SER A 53 8.78 0.14 5.78
CA SER A 53 9.24 -1.17 5.29
C SER A 53 10.43 -1.69 6.07
N ILE A 54 10.70 -2.99 6.00
CA ILE A 54 11.94 -3.57 6.54
C ILE A 54 13.10 -3.29 5.60
N PHE A 55 12.92 -3.52 4.31
CA PHE A 55 13.89 -3.21 3.26
C PHE A 55 13.34 -2.18 2.29
N GLU A 56 14.18 -1.30 1.84
CA GLU A 56 13.88 -0.23 0.87
C GLU A 56 14.75 -0.32 -0.38
N ARG A 57 14.34 0.38 -1.43
CA ARG A 57 15.14 0.95 -2.52
C ARG A 57 16.39 0.14 -2.91
N GLY A 58 16.25 -1.04 -3.43
CA GLY A 58 17.41 -1.77 -3.87
C GLY A 58 18.21 -2.48 -2.77
N GLU A 59 17.70 -2.53 -1.54
CA GLU A 59 18.26 -3.42 -0.51
C GLU A 59 17.98 -4.89 -0.81
N VAL A 60 16.87 -5.19 -1.50
CA VAL A 60 16.54 -6.54 -1.97
C VAL A 60 16.52 -6.55 -3.50
N VAL A 61 17.68 -6.76 -4.09
CA VAL A 61 17.89 -6.81 -5.54
C VAL A 61 18.51 -8.14 -5.95
N LYS A 62 18.49 -8.43 -7.24
CA LYS A 62 19.21 -9.56 -7.84
C LYS A 62 20.72 -9.35 -7.69
N ASP A 63 21.48 -10.41 -7.94
CA ASP A 63 22.95 -10.36 -7.82
C ASP A 63 23.60 -9.44 -8.88
N ASP A 64 22.88 -9.16 -9.98
CA ASP A 64 23.25 -8.17 -11.01
C ASP A 64 22.82 -6.72 -10.68
N GLY A 65 22.24 -6.49 -9.49
CA GLY A 65 21.67 -5.20 -9.08
C GLY A 65 20.28 -4.90 -9.63
N GLY A 66 19.72 -5.76 -10.48
CA GLY A 66 18.42 -5.57 -11.10
C GLY A 66 17.24 -5.81 -10.13
N ALA A 67 16.13 -5.11 -10.40
CA ALA A 67 14.90 -5.28 -9.62
C ALA A 67 14.25 -6.64 -9.85
N TYR A 68 13.64 -7.19 -8.81
CA TYR A 68 12.76 -8.34 -8.94
C TYR A 68 11.40 -7.92 -9.48
N THR A 69 10.92 -8.63 -10.50
CA THR A 69 9.56 -8.50 -11.04
C THR A 69 8.69 -9.72 -10.76
N VAL A 70 9.24 -10.73 -10.07
CA VAL A 70 8.54 -11.94 -9.64
C VAL A 70 8.69 -12.10 -8.14
N TYR A 71 7.57 -12.33 -7.46
CA TYR A 71 7.52 -12.36 -6.00
C TYR A 71 8.37 -13.46 -5.36
N THR A 72 8.29 -14.69 -5.84
CA THR A 72 8.93 -15.83 -5.16
C THR A 72 10.45 -15.68 -4.98
N PRO A 73 11.23 -15.30 -6.00
CA PRO A 73 12.66 -15.03 -5.81
C PRO A 73 12.92 -13.80 -4.92
N TYR A 74 12.10 -12.74 -5.02
CA TYR A 74 12.16 -11.59 -4.10
C TYR A 74 11.99 -12.03 -2.64
N MET A 75 10.95 -12.78 -2.34
CA MET A 75 10.66 -13.27 -0.98
C MET A 75 11.79 -14.14 -0.44
N ARG A 76 12.40 -15.00 -1.27
CA ARG A 76 13.54 -15.81 -0.86
C ARG A 76 14.76 -14.96 -0.50
N LYS A 77 15.07 -13.95 -1.33
CA LYS A 77 16.18 -13.02 -1.07
C LYS A 77 15.89 -12.19 0.18
N TRP A 78 14.67 -11.65 0.32
CA TRP A 78 14.23 -10.91 1.50
C TRP A 78 14.46 -11.75 2.78
N ARG A 79 13.98 -12.99 2.80
CA ARG A 79 14.14 -13.89 3.95
C ARG A 79 15.61 -14.24 4.25
N SER A 80 16.46 -14.35 3.25
CA SER A 80 17.90 -14.65 3.44
C SER A 80 18.65 -13.46 4.06
N GLN A 81 18.17 -12.24 3.82
CA GLN A 81 18.77 -11.01 4.34
C GLN A 81 18.18 -10.58 5.67
N PHE A 82 16.97 -11.03 6.00
CA PHE A 82 16.30 -10.61 7.22
C PHE A 82 17.07 -11.09 8.47
N ARG A 83 17.22 -10.16 9.42
CA ARG A 83 17.72 -10.40 10.77
C ARG A 83 16.71 -9.81 11.75
N PRO A 84 16.42 -10.45 12.90
CA PRO A 84 15.43 -9.98 13.87
C PRO A 84 15.62 -8.52 14.29
N GLU A 85 16.86 -8.06 14.37
CA GLU A 85 17.23 -6.70 14.78
C GLU A 85 16.69 -5.63 13.83
N LEU A 86 16.45 -5.98 12.55
CA LEU A 86 15.83 -5.08 11.57
C LEU A 86 14.36 -4.76 11.90
N ALA A 87 13.75 -5.58 12.75
CA ALA A 87 12.38 -5.38 13.23
C ALA A 87 12.33 -4.83 14.67
N ASP A 88 13.45 -4.34 15.21
CA ASP A 88 13.49 -3.71 16.52
C ASP A 88 12.71 -2.40 16.54
N ALA A 89 12.09 -2.13 17.69
CA ALA A 89 11.38 -0.88 17.91
C ALA A 89 12.35 0.26 18.22
N PHE A 90 12.04 1.44 17.72
CA PHE A 90 12.72 2.68 18.11
C PHE A 90 11.95 3.33 19.28
N PRO A 91 12.44 3.22 20.53
CA PRO A 91 11.70 3.66 21.70
C PRO A 91 11.78 5.20 21.88
N SER A 92 11.29 5.95 20.91
CA SER A 92 11.34 7.43 20.89
C SER A 92 10.62 8.07 22.08
N CYS A 93 9.64 7.38 22.67
CA CYS A 93 8.97 7.84 23.89
C CYS A 93 9.92 8.05 25.09
N ARG A 94 11.11 7.43 25.09
CA ARG A 94 12.14 7.64 26.11
C ARG A 94 12.87 8.99 25.99
N HIS A 95 12.59 9.75 24.92
CA HIS A 95 13.27 11.01 24.60
C HIS A 95 12.29 12.19 24.50
N THR A 96 11.11 12.08 25.10
CA THR A 96 10.10 13.15 25.12
C THR A 96 10.57 14.38 25.92
N ASP A 97 11.51 14.21 26.83
CA ASP A 97 12.21 15.28 27.54
C ASP A 97 12.97 16.25 26.63
N ARG A 98 13.31 15.78 25.42
CA ARG A 98 14.02 16.56 24.39
C ARG A 98 13.10 17.33 23.46
N PHE A 99 11.78 17.18 23.60
CA PHE A 99 10.83 17.92 22.80
C PHE A 99 10.83 19.40 23.16
N HIS A 100 10.63 20.25 22.17
CA HIS A 100 10.47 21.67 22.41
C HIS A 100 9.30 21.92 23.36
N ARG A 101 9.58 22.63 24.45
CA ARG A 101 8.55 22.99 25.43
C ARG A 101 7.85 24.24 24.96
N THR A 102 6.55 24.16 24.80
CA THR A 102 5.67 25.25 24.39
C THR A 102 4.36 25.13 25.16
N GLU A 103 3.63 26.23 25.24
CA GLU A 103 2.25 26.18 25.68
C GLU A 103 1.45 25.24 24.78
N PRO A 104 0.52 24.46 25.35
CA PRO A 104 -0.31 23.56 24.56
C PRO A 104 -1.07 24.28 23.45
N LEU A 105 -0.84 23.88 22.22
CA LEU A 105 -1.64 24.38 21.10
C LEU A 105 -3.00 23.66 21.08
N PRO A 106 -4.11 24.38 20.88
CA PRO A 106 -5.41 23.74 20.79
C PRO A 106 -5.46 22.79 19.60
N MET A 107 -5.84 21.54 19.86
CA MET A 107 -6.05 20.55 18.79
C MET A 107 -7.20 21.01 17.90
N PRO A 108 -7.03 21.13 16.57
CA PRO A 108 -8.14 21.44 15.69
C PRO A 108 -9.15 20.29 15.68
N THR A 109 -10.45 20.64 15.61
CA THR A 109 -11.48 19.61 15.39
C THR A 109 -11.40 19.05 13.97
N LEU A 110 -11.96 17.86 13.76
CA LEU A 110 -11.98 17.22 12.43
C LEU A 110 -12.73 18.11 11.43
N GLU A 111 -13.84 18.73 11.83
CA GLU A 111 -14.63 19.64 10.99
C GLU A 111 -13.82 20.87 10.57
N ARG A 112 -13.03 21.43 11.51
CA ARG A 112 -12.17 22.59 11.22
C ARG A 112 -11.11 22.30 10.18
N ILE A 113 -10.64 21.08 10.09
CA ILE A 113 -9.68 20.62 9.08
C ILE A 113 -10.34 19.97 7.87
N GLY A 114 -11.67 20.05 7.75
CA GLY A 114 -12.43 19.71 6.55
C GLY A 114 -12.94 18.26 6.50
N PHE A 115 -12.94 17.53 7.62
CA PHE A 115 -13.53 16.19 7.68
C PHE A 115 -14.98 16.25 8.15
N ALA A 116 -15.84 15.45 7.53
CA ALA A 116 -17.20 15.19 8.00
C ALA A 116 -17.26 13.88 8.80
N PRO A 117 -18.19 13.75 9.75
CA PRO A 117 -18.47 12.48 10.39
C PRO A 117 -18.80 11.37 9.39
N THR A 118 -18.44 10.13 9.73
CA THR A 118 -18.73 8.96 8.91
C THR A 118 -19.14 7.77 9.79
N ASP A 119 -20.04 6.95 9.30
CA ASP A 119 -20.46 5.69 9.94
C ASP A 119 -19.59 4.49 9.53
N LEU A 120 -18.55 4.71 8.76
CA LEU A 120 -17.63 3.64 8.32
C LEU A 120 -16.93 3.04 9.53
N HIS A 121 -17.03 1.71 9.64
CA HIS A 121 -16.36 0.97 10.71
C HIS A 121 -14.88 0.74 10.35
N ILE A 122 -13.99 1.29 11.16
CA ILE A 122 -12.54 1.04 11.05
C ILE A 122 -12.21 -0.23 11.83
N PRO A 123 -11.53 -1.23 11.23
CA PRO A 123 -11.10 -2.43 11.93
C PRO A 123 -10.23 -2.11 13.16
N PRO A 124 -10.22 -2.95 14.21
CA PRO A 124 -9.31 -2.75 15.35
C PRO A 124 -7.83 -2.78 14.95
N ALA A 125 -7.01 -1.93 15.57
CA ALA A 125 -5.56 -1.88 15.38
C ALA A 125 -4.82 -3.02 16.10
N HIS A 126 -5.39 -4.21 16.07
CA HIS A 126 -4.85 -5.38 16.76
C HIS A 126 -5.10 -6.67 15.97
N VAL A 127 -4.09 -7.53 15.92
CA VAL A 127 -4.22 -8.90 15.41
C VAL A 127 -3.93 -9.89 16.53
N SER A 128 -4.84 -10.84 16.76
CA SER A 128 -4.67 -11.86 17.80
C SER A 128 -3.64 -12.92 17.38
N ASP A 129 -2.98 -13.52 18.36
CA ASP A 129 -2.06 -14.63 18.12
C ASP A 129 -2.77 -15.87 17.58
N ASP A 130 -4.04 -16.03 17.94
CA ASP A 130 -4.88 -17.10 17.42
C ASP A 130 -5.10 -16.94 15.90
N LEU A 131 -5.42 -15.73 15.44
CA LEU A 131 -5.54 -15.44 14.00
C LEU A 131 -4.22 -15.72 13.28
N LEU A 132 -3.09 -15.31 13.83
CA LEU A 132 -1.78 -15.56 13.22
C LEU A 132 -1.51 -17.07 13.10
N ARG A 133 -1.75 -17.86 14.14
CA ARG A 133 -1.56 -19.33 14.14
C ARG A 133 -2.45 -20.05 13.11
N HIS A 134 -3.67 -19.58 12.93
CA HIS A 134 -4.63 -20.21 12.02
C HIS A 134 -4.67 -19.57 10.61
N TYR A 135 -3.92 -18.50 10.39
CA TYR A 135 -3.98 -17.68 9.18
C TYR A 135 -3.88 -18.48 7.88
N GLU A 136 -2.97 -19.45 7.79
CA GLU A 136 -2.79 -20.24 6.57
C GLU A 136 -4.03 -21.02 6.17
N ARG A 137 -4.82 -21.49 7.14
CA ARG A 137 -6.04 -22.29 6.90
C ARG A 137 -7.26 -21.43 6.62
N THR A 138 -7.30 -20.21 7.14
CA THR A 138 -8.50 -19.37 7.13
C THR A 138 -8.45 -18.24 6.08
N ARG A 139 -7.25 -17.76 5.74
CA ARG A 139 -7.05 -16.59 4.88
C ARG A 139 -7.67 -16.65 3.49
N ASP A 140 -7.89 -17.84 2.96
CA ASP A 140 -8.38 -18.06 1.61
C ASP A 140 -9.90 -18.26 1.54
N VAL A 141 -10.60 -18.21 2.68
CA VAL A 141 -12.03 -18.42 2.79
C VAL A 141 -12.74 -17.10 3.11
N PRO A 142 -13.35 -16.41 2.11
CA PRO A 142 -13.96 -15.09 2.32
C PRO A 142 -15.09 -15.07 3.37
N ALA A 143 -15.79 -16.19 3.55
CA ALA A 143 -16.85 -16.32 4.54
C ALA A 143 -16.36 -16.39 6.00
N MET A 144 -15.06 -16.53 6.23
CA MET A 144 -14.48 -16.61 7.57
C MET A 144 -13.82 -15.27 7.95
N ALA A 145 -13.86 -14.93 9.23
CA ALA A 145 -13.10 -13.81 9.80
C ALA A 145 -11.61 -14.18 9.93
N GLY A 146 -10.99 -14.65 8.84
CA GLY A 146 -9.66 -15.24 8.78
C GLY A 146 -8.55 -14.28 8.35
N THR A 147 -8.85 -12.98 8.18
CA THR A 147 -7.87 -11.95 7.79
C THR A 147 -7.78 -10.88 8.86
N SER A 148 -6.59 -10.29 9.02
CA SER A 148 -6.31 -9.32 10.08
C SER A 148 -6.88 -7.93 9.85
N ARG A 149 -7.19 -7.59 8.60
CA ARG A 149 -7.58 -6.22 8.17
C ARG A 149 -6.58 -5.13 8.58
N MET A 150 -5.30 -5.49 8.78
CA MET A 150 -4.25 -4.55 9.19
C MET A 150 -3.81 -3.60 8.08
N SER A 151 -4.25 -3.78 6.85
CA SER A 151 -3.90 -2.93 5.70
C SER A 151 -4.21 -1.45 5.94
N VAL A 152 -5.36 -1.13 6.56
CA VAL A 152 -5.73 0.25 6.94
C VAL A 152 -4.68 0.82 7.90
N HIS A 153 -4.34 0.08 8.95
CA HIS A 153 -3.38 0.52 9.97
C HIS A 153 -1.96 0.64 9.43
N LEU A 154 -1.55 -0.26 8.53
CA LEU A 154 -0.25 -0.18 7.86
C LEU A 154 -0.18 1.01 6.89
N ARG A 155 -1.29 1.37 6.24
CA ARG A 155 -1.36 2.55 5.36
C ARG A 155 -1.17 3.85 6.15
N PHE A 156 -1.83 3.98 7.29
CA PHE A 156 -1.81 5.19 8.11
C PHE A 156 -0.73 5.17 9.21
N GLY A 157 0.07 4.10 9.33
CA GLY A 157 1.14 3.99 10.31
C GLY A 157 0.66 3.91 11.76
N THR A 158 -0.61 3.55 11.99
CA THR A 158 -1.17 3.37 13.33
C THR A 158 -0.77 2.03 13.99
N VAL A 159 -0.18 1.13 13.20
CA VAL A 159 0.49 -0.10 13.64
C VAL A 159 1.83 -0.20 12.95
N SER A 160 2.87 -0.55 13.70
CA SER A 160 4.22 -0.72 13.17
C SER A 160 4.34 -2.00 12.34
N VAL A 161 4.87 -1.87 11.10
CA VAL A 161 5.19 -3.05 10.28
C VAL A 161 6.24 -3.93 10.94
N ARG A 162 7.20 -3.33 11.69
CA ARG A 162 8.25 -4.06 12.42
C ARG A 162 7.66 -4.96 13.49
N GLU A 163 6.65 -4.48 14.22
CA GLU A 163 5.94 -5.27 15.22
C GLU A 163 5.26 -6.49 14.57
N LEU A 164 4.53 -6.29 13.47
CA LEU A 164 3.85 -7.38 12.77
C LEU A 164 4.84 -8.38 12.18
N VAL A 165 5.95 -7.92 11.62
CA VAL A 165 7.03 -8.80 11.12
C VAL A 165 7.62 -9.62 12.25
N ARG A 166 8.00 -9.01 13.38
CA ARG A 166 8.56 -9.71 14.53
C ARG A 166 7.62 -10.78 15.07
N ARG A 167 6.34 -10.44 15.24
CA ARG A 167 5.32 -11.39 15.71
C ARG A 167 5.08 -12.53 14.73
N SER A 168 5.01 -12.24 13.44
CA SER A 168 4.72 -13.26 12.42
C SER A 168 5.92 -14.11 12.03
N PHE A 169 7.14 -13.63 12.24
CA PHE A 169 8.36 -14.33 11.85
C PHE A 169 8.46 -15.76 12.45
N SER A 170 8.12 -15.89 13.73
CA SER A 170 8.13 -17.16 14.44
C SER A 170 6.79 -17.89 14.44
N THR A 171 5.67 -17.16 14.31
CA THR A 171 4.32 -17.75 14.55
C THR A 171 3.55 -18.02 13.27
N SER A 172 3.77 -17.27 12.19
CA SER A 172 2.97 -17.36 10.97
C SER A 172 3.76 -17.01 9.71
N PRO A 173 4.55 -17.95 9.17
CA PRO A 173 5.30 -17.72 7.94
C PRO A 173 4.44 -17.27 6.76
N LYS A 174 3.16 -17.67 6.76
CA LYS A 174 2.20 -17.27 5.72
C LYS A 174 1.75 -15.81 5.85
N TYR A 175 1.52 -15.35 7.09
CA TYR A 175 1.20 -13.96 7.35
C TYR A 175 2.40 -13.05 7.04
N LEU A 176 3.60 -13.47 7.43
CA LEU A 176 4.82 -12.76 7.05
C LEU A 176 4.95 -12.59 5.53
N ASN A 177 4.57 -13.60 4.74
CA ASN A 177 4.58 -13.46 3.28
C ASN A 177 3.66 -12.34 2.79
N GLU A 178 2.56 -12.02 3.47
CA GLU A 178 1.68 -10.91 3.06
C GLU A 178 2.34 -9.55 3.34
N LEU A 179 3.10 -9.44 4.44
CA LEU A 179 3.91 -8.23 4.71
C LEU A 179 5.03 -8.07 3.68
N ILE A 180 5.66 -9.18 3.27
CA ILE A 180 6.67 -9.18 2.20
C ILE A 180 6.03 -8.84 0.84
N TRP A 181 4.78 -9.27 0.56
CA TRP A 181 4.05 -8.87 -0.65
C TRP A 181 3.84 -7.35 -0.71
N ARG A 182 3.45 -6.73 0.40
CA ARG A 182 3.30 -5.27 0.48
C ARG A 182 4.61 -4.57 0.11
N GLU A 183 5.71 -5.00 0.71
CA GLU A 183 7.04 -4.44 0.46
C GLU A 183 7.51 -4.70 -0.98
N PHE A 184 7.21 -5.88 -1.53
CA PHE A 184 7.50 -6.19 -2.93
C PHE A 184 6.82 -5.21 -3.90
N TYR A 185 5.55 -4.87 -3.69
CA TYR A 185 4.86 -3.89 -4.54
C TYR A 185 5.45 -2.48 -4.38
N MET A 186 5.89 -2.09 -3.20
CA MET A 186 6.62 -0.84 -2.98
C MET A 186 7.93 -0.80 -3.80
N GLN A 187 8.70 -1.88 -3.78
CA GLN A 187 9.93 -2.03 -4.58
C GLN A 187 9.64 -1.97 -6.08
N VAL A 188 8.58 -2.66 -6.52
CA VAL A 188 8.16 -2.62 -7.93
C VAL A 188 7.83 -1.21 -8.37
N LEU A 189 7.03 -0.48 -7.61
CA LEU A 189 6.67 0.90 -7.94
C LEU A 189 7.90 1.83 -7.94
N TRP A 190 8.80 1.61 -6.98
CA TRP A 190 10.04 2.37 -6.90
C TRP A 190 10.93 2.20 -8.15
N HIS A 191 11.10 0.96 -8.61
CA HIS A 191 11.93 0.66 -9.78
C HIS A 191 11.21 0.94 -11.11
N HIS A 192 9.89 0.96 -11.11
CA HIS A 192 9.04 1.17 -12.28
C HIS A 192 8.00 2.28 -12.02
N PRO A 193 8.43 3.55 -11.78
CA PRO A 193 7.51 4.63 -11.43
C PRO A 193 6.48 4.93 -12.53
N HIS A 194 6.77 4.57 -13.79
CA HIS A 194 5.82 4.66 -14.90
C HIS A 194 4.60 3.73 -14.74
N ALA A 195 4.69 2.73 -13.84
CA ALA A 195 3.62 1.77 -13.59
C ALA A 195 2.34 2.43 -13.04
N VAL A 196 2.44 3.64 -12.48
CA VAL A 196 1.26 4.41 -12.04
C VAL A 196 0.28 4.63 -13.20
N GLU A 197 0.77 4.90 -14.41
CA GLU A 197 -0.06 5.23 -15.57
C GLU A 197 0.01 4.18 -16.68
N ARG A 198 1.05 3.36 -16.69
CA ARG A 198 1.35 2.41 -17.78
C ARG A 198 1.54 1.00 -17.26
N ALA A 199 1.47 0.03 -18.16
CA ALA A 199 1.82 -1.34 -17.83
C ALA A 199 3.31 -1.45 -17.44
N ILE A 200 3.63 -2.22 -16.40
CA ILE A 200 5.03 -2.54 -16.03
C ILE A 200 5.75 -3.15 -17.21
N LYS A 201 5.06 -3.99 -17.99
CA LYS A 201 5.55 -4.55 -19.25
C LYS A 201 5.03 -3.71 -20.42
N PRO A 202 5.83 -2.86 -21.08
CA PRO A 202 5.34 -1.87 -22.07
C PRO A 202 4.54 -2.46 -23.24
N GLY A 203 4.79 -3.72 -23.60
CA GLY A 203 4.04 -4.40 -24.65
C GLY A 203 2.54 -4.51 -24.40
N TYR A 204 2.13 -4.52 -23.13
CA TYR A 204 0.72 -4.65 -22.72
C TYR A 204 -0.05 -3.33 -22.79
N ASP A 205 0.62 -2.18 -22.95
CA ASP A 205 -0.06 -0.91 -23.22
C ASP A 205 -0.75 -0.87 -24.59
N ARG A 206 -0.41 -1.83 -25.47
CA ARG A 206 -1.04 -1.99 -26.81
C ARG A 206 -2.33 -2.80 -26.81
N ILE A 207 -2.77 -3.29 -25.63
CA ILE A 207 -4.05 -4.01 -25.53
C ILE A 207 -5.20 -3.05 -25.86
N ALA A 208 -6.01 -3.42 -26.84
CA ALA A 208 -7.21 -2.68 -27.22
C ALA A 208 -8.35 -3.01 -26.23
N TRP A 209 -8.35 -2.31 -25.10
CA TRP A 209 -9.40 -2.44 -24.10
C TRP A 209 -10.74 -1.92 -24.61
N ARG A 210 -11.82 -2.57 -24.19
CA ARG A 210 -13.18 -2.04 -24.41
C ARG A 210 -13.37 -0.80 -23.51
N LYS A 211 -14.07 0.21 -24.06
CA LYS A 211 -14.43 1.44 -23.36
C LYS A 211 -15.95 1.44 -23.13
N ASP A 212 -16.42 0.57 -22.26
CA ASP A 212 -17.84 0.42 -21.94
C ASP A 212 -18.12 0.97 -20.54
N GLU A 213 -18.55 2.21 -20.47
CA GLU A 213 -18.85 2.90 -19.19
C GLU A 213 -20.09 2.32 -18.52
N GLN A 214 -21.04 1.77 -19.27
CA GLN A 214 -22.23 1.16 -18.71
C GLN A 214 -21.88 -0.15 -17.99
N GLU A 215 -21.11 -1.03 -18.61
CA GLU A 215 -20.64 -2.26 -17.96
C GLU A 215 -19.71 -1.96 -16.76
N LEU A 216 -18.84 -0.95 -16.87
CA LEU A 216 -18.05 -0.50 -15.73
C LEU A 216 -18.93 -0.05 -14.56
N THR A 217 -19.98 0.72 -14.85
CA THR A 217 -20.91 1.20 -13.82
C THR A 217 -21.66 0.05 -13.17
N LEU A 218 -22.16 -0.90 -13.93
CA LEU A 218 -22.82 -2.10 -13.38
C LEU A 218 -21.87 -2.92 -12.52
N TRP A 219 -20.63 -3.10 -12.97
CA TRP A 219 -19.60 -3.78 -12.19
C TRP A 219 -19.29 -3.01 -10.88
N ALA A 220 -19.07 -1.71 -10.96
CA ALA A 220 -18.77 -0.88 -9.80
C ALA A 220 -19.92 -0.83 -8.77
N GLN A 221 -21.17 -1.01 -9.21
CA GLN A 221 -22.35 -1.09 -8.35
C GLN A 221 -22.65 -2.50 -7.82
N GLY A 222 -21.92 -3.54 -8.25
CA GLY A 222 -22.21 -4.93 -7.91
C GLY A 222 -23.53 -5.42 -8.51
N ARG A 223 -23.75 -5.17 -9.81
CA ARG A 223 -24.96 -5.48 -10.59
C ARG A 223 -24.63 -6.20 -11.88
N THR A 224 -23.61 -7.03 -11.87
CA THR A 224 -23.17 -7.80 -13.05
C THR A 224 -23.99 -9.05 -13.30
N GLY A 225 -24.74 -9.52 -12.30
CA GLY A 225 -25.42 -10.81 -12.30
C GLY A 225 -24.52 -11.99 -11.90
N TYR A 226 -23.24 -11.76 -11.61
CA TYR A 226 -22.30 -12.77 -11.09
C TYR A 226 -22.21 -12.67 -9.57
N PRO A 227 -22.76 -13.63 -8.80
CA PRO A 227 -22.99 -13.46 -7.36
C PRO A 227 -21.75 -13.09 -6.57
N LEU A 228 -20.60 -13.71 -6.83
CA LEU A 228 -19.35 -13.43 -6.10
C LEU A 228 -18.76 -12.05 -6.45
N VAL A 229 -18.87 -11.64 -7.71
CA VAL A 229 -18.43 -10.30 -8.16
C VAL A 229 -19.32 -9.24 -7.52
N ASP A 230 -20.62 -9.43 -7.58
CA ASP A 230 -21.60 -8.48 -7.06
C ASP A 230 -21.50 -8.36 -5.53
N ALA A 231 -21.36 -9.48 -4.81
CA ALA A 231 -21.15 -9.47 -3.38
C ALA A 231 -19.87 -8.70 -2.98
N GLY A 232 -18.75 -8.93 -3.68
CA GLY A 232 -17.50 -8.22 -3.44
C GLY A 232 -17.59 -6.72 -3.65
N MET A 233 -18.20 -6.28 -4.76
CA MET A 233 -18.36 -4.86 -5.05
C MET A 233 -19.34 -4.18 -4.09
N ARG A 234 -20.39 -4.87 -3.65
CA ARG A 234 -21.31 -4.36 -2.62
C ARG A 234 -20.64 -4.24 -1.25
N GLU A 235 -19.81 -5.23 -0.85
CA GLU A 235 -18.98 -5.14 0.37
C GLU A 235 -18.07 -3.92 0.32
N LEU A 236 -17.33 -3.73 -0.79
CA LEU A 236 -16.48 -2.56 -0.98
C LEU A 236 -17.26 -1.24 -0.85
N ASN A 237 -18.41 -1.14 -1.51
CA ASN A 237 -19.23 0.07 -1.48
C ASN A 237 -19.81 0.38 -0.09
N ALA A 238 -20.13 -0.66 0.69
CA ALA A 238 -20.72 -0.51 2.00
C ALA A 238 -19.68 -0.28 3.11
N THR A 239 -18.49 -0.85 2.98
CA THR A 239 -17.52 -0.92 4.09
C THR A 239 -16.16 -0.27 3.80
N GLY A 240 -15.87 0.03 2.53
CA GLY A 240 -14.53 0.44 2.11
C GLY A 240 -13.48 -0.68 2.16
N LEU A 241 -13.89 -1.91 2.42
CA LEU A 241 -13.01 -3.08 2.53
C LEU A 241 -13.46 -4.18 1.58
N MET A 242 -12.55 -5.05 1.20
CA MET A 242 -12.83 -6.26 0.42
C MET A 242 -11.77 -7.30 0.70
N HIS A 243 -12.19 -8.54 0.89
CA HIS A 243 -11.28 -9.67 1.09
C HIS A 243 -10.35 -9.85 -0.12
N ASN A 244 -9.05 -10.09 0.08
CA ASN A 244 -8.06 -10.15 -1.01
C ASN A 244 -8.43 -11.15 -2.12
N ARG A 245 -8.95 -12.34 -1.78
CA ARG A 245 -9.36 -13.33 -2.78
C ARG A 245 -10.51 -12.82 -3.65
N VAL A 246 -11.40 -12.01 -3.07
CA VAL A 246 -12.50 -11.39 -3.80
C VAL A 246 -11.98 -10.26 -4.69
N ARG A 247 -11.02 -9.43 -4.22
CA ARG A 247 -10.33 -8.43 -5.07
C ARG A 247 -9.77 -9.06 -6.35
N MET A 248 -9.12 -10.21 -6.24
CA MET A 248 -8.59 -10.93 -7.41
C MET A 248 -9.69 -11.39 -8.37
N VAL A 249 -10.85 -11.82 -7.85
CA VAL A 249 -11.98 -12.26 -8.68
C VAL A 249 -12.60 -11.09 -9.43
N VAL A 250 -12.93 -10.00 -8.72
CA VAL A 250 -13.60 -8.85 -9.32
C VAL A 250 -12.71 -8.11 -10.32
N ALA A 251 -11.39 -8.03 -10.06
CA ALA A 251 -10.43 -7.46 -10.98
C ALA A 251 -10.22 -8.32 -12.23
N SER A 252 -10.10 -9.64 -12.07
CA SER A 252 -10.05 -10.58 -13.19
C SER A 252 -11.33 -10.55 -14.02
N PHE A 253 -12.49 -10.41 -13.39
CA PHE A 253 -13.76 -10.30 -14.09
C PHE A 253 -13.79 -9.05 -14.99
N LEU A 254 -13.45 -7.89 -14.46
CA LEU A 254 -13.39 -6.65 -15.22
C LEU A 254 -12.44 -6.76 -16.42
N THR A 255 -11.22 -7.23 -16.18
CA THR A 255 -10.16 -7.19 -17.20
C THR A 255 -10.21 -8.33 -18.20
N LYS A 256 -10.64 -9.54 -17.78
CA LYS A 256 -10.58 -10.75 -18.62
C LYS A 256 -11.94 -11.21 -19.17
N HIS A 257 -13.04 -10.82 -18.56
CA HIS A 257 -14.38 -11.17 -19.03
C HIS A 257 -15.06 -9.98 -19.70
N LEU A 258 -14.99 -8.79 -19.09
CA LEU A 258 -15.52 -7.57 -19.69
C LEU A 258 -14.53 -6.89 -20.64
N LEU A 259 -13.25 -7.25 -20.59
CA LEU A 259 -12.15 -6.64 -21.38
C LEU A 259 -12.04 -5.13 -21.20
N ILE A 260 -12.41 -4.62 -20.01
CA ILE A 260 -12.31 -3.20 -19.66
C ILE A 260 -10.92 -2.91 -19.08
N ASP A 261 -10.39 -1.74 -19.38
CA ASP A 261 -9.06 -1.30 -18.94
C ASP A 261 -8.90 -1.40 -17.41
N TRP A 262 -7.84 -2.05 -16.97
CA TRP A 262 -7.52 -2.22 -15.56
C TRP A 262 -7.39 -0.88 -14.83
N ARG A 263 -6.99 0.20 -15.51
CA ARG A 263 -6.83 1.54 -14.92
C ARG A 263 -8.18 2.10 -14.45
N TRP A 264 -9.26 1.79 -15.13
CA TRP A 264 -10.60 2.19 -14.72
C TRP A 264 -11.03 1.46 -13.44
N GLY A 265 -10.77 0.16 -13.36
CA GLY A 265 -11.03 -0.61 -12.14
C GLY A 265 -10.16 -0.17 -10.97
N GLU A 266 -8.88 0.11 -11.25
CA GLU A 266 -7.92 0.63 -10.28
C GLU A 266 -8.40 1.95 -9.66
N SER A 267 -8.86 2.91 -10.47
CA SER A 267 -9.37 4.19 -9.98
C SER A 267 -10.68 4.04 -9.19
N VAL A 268 -11.55 3.08 -9.53
CA VAL A 268 -12.75 2.77 -8.73
C VAL A 268 -12.34 2.26 -7.34
N PHE A 269 -11.31 1.41 -7.26
CA PHE A 269 -10.78 0.93 -5.98
C PHE A 269 -10.10 2.06 -5.20
N ALA A 270 -9.29 2.88 -5.86
CA ALA A 270 -8.63 4.02 -5.22
C ALA A 270 -9.63 4.98 -4.55
N ALA A 271 -10.79 5.18 -5.17
CA ALA A 271 -11.84 6.06 -4.65
C ALA A 271 -12.65 5.46 -3.48
N ARG A 272 -12.58 4.14 -3.25
CA ARG A 272 -13.47 3.45 -2.30
C ARG A 272 -12.75 2.72 -1.17
N LEU A 273 -11.52 2.28 -1.39
CA LEU A 273 -10.79 1.50 -0.38
C LEU A 273 -10.32 2.38 0.79
N LEU A 274 -10.67 1.99 2.01
CA LEU A 274 -10.12 2.58 3.23
C LEU A 274 -8.61 2.30 3.39
N ASP A 275 -8.16 1.18 2.84
CA ASP A 275 -6.77 0.75 2.88
C ASP A 275 -6.02 1.04 1.57
N PHE A 276 -6.49 2.02 0.79
CA PHE A 276 -5.82 2.37 -0.45
C PHE A 276 -4.34 2.70 -0.22
N GLU A 277 -3.49 1.96 -0.90
CA GLU A 277 -2.05 2.18 -0.99
C GLU A 277 -1.65 1.96 -2.45
N LEU A 278 -1.04 2.97 -3.05
CA LEU A 278 -0.84 3.03 -4.51
C LEU A 278 -0.09 1.82 -5.06
N SER A 279 1.00 1.42 -4.40
CA SER A 279 1.83 0.31 -4.90
C SER A 279 1.11 -1.03 -4.87
N SER A 280 0.39 -1.31 -3.78
CA SER A 280 -0.38 -2.55 -3.62
C SER A 280 -1.62 -2.60 -4.51
N ASN A 281 -2.33 -1.47 -4.66
CA ASN A 281 -3.50 -1.38 -5.53
C ASN A 281 -3.10 -1.53 -6.99
N ASN A 282 -2.17 -0.70 -7.47
CA ASN A 282 -1.66 -0.73 -8.84
C ASN A 282 -1.03 -2.08 -9.19
N GLY A 283 -0.13 -2.58 -8.32
CA GLY A 283 0.52 -3.88 -8.51
C GLY A 283 -0.49 -5.04 -8.56
N GLY A 284 -1.50 -5.03 -7.70
CA GLY A 284 -2.58 -6.02 -7.67
C GLY A 284 -3.44 -5.99 -8.93
N TRP A 285 -3.80 -4.81 -9.43
CA TRP A 285 -4.54 -4.64 -10.68
C TRP A 285 -3.76 -5.10 -11.90
N GLN A 286 -2.49 -4.72 -12.00
CA GLN A 286 -1.61 -5.17 -13.08
C GLN A 286 -1.34 -6.68 -13.02
N TRP A 287 -1.25 -7.25 -11.81
CA TRP A 287 -1.18 -8.70 -11.65
C TRP A 287 -2.46 -9.38 -12.16
N ALA A 288 -3.64 -8.86 -11.82
CA ALA A 288 -4.92 -9.42 -12.25
C ALA A 288 -5.13 -9.34 -13.77
N SER A 289 -4.70 -8.24 -14.40
CA SER A 289 -4.75 -8.06 -15.86
C SER A 289 -3.67 -8.83 -16.63
N GLY A 290 -2.60 -9.27 -15.93
CA GLY A 290 -1.43 -9.92 -16.55
C GLY A 290 -0.41 -8.94 -17.13
N SER A 291 -0.58 -7.63 -16.93
CA SER A 291 0.30 -6.58 -17.46
C SER A 291 1.49 -6.24 -16.59
N GLY A 292 1.56 -6.80 -15.38
CA GLY A 292 2.55 -6.46 -14.35
C GLY A 292 3.47 -7.61 -13.92
N CYS A 293 3.66 -7.70 -12.60
CA CYS A 293 4.55 -8.65 -11.92
C CYS A 293 3.97 -10.07 -11.87
N ASP A 294 3.45 -10.56 -12.97
CA ASP A 294 2.93 -11.91 -13.11
C ASP A 294 3.95 -12.80 -13.83
N ALA A 295 3.96 -14.08 -13.45
CA ALA A 295 4.72 -15.12 -14.15
C ALA A 295 4.02 -15.52 -15.47
N ALA A 296 3.50 -14.54 -16.24
CA ALA A 296 2.93 -14.83 -17.58
C ALA A 296 3.94 -15.64 -18.43
N PRO A 297 3.50 -16.61 -19.24
CA PRO A 297 2.23 -16.61 -19.96
C PRO A 297 1.09 -17.44 -19.34
N TYR A 298 1.17 -17.84 -18.09
CA TYR A 298 0.14 -18.70 -17.52
C TYR A 298 -1.23 -18.01 -17.47
N PHE A 299 -2.15 -18.51 -18.29
CA PHE A 299 -3.54 -18.09 -18.27
C PHE A 299 -4.19 -18.51 -16.94
N ARG A 300 -4.39 -17.55 -16.06
CA ARG A 300 -5.16 -17.76 -14.84
C ARG A 300 -6.64 -17.48 -15.09
N VAL A 301 -7.22 -18.17 -16.03
CA VAL A 301 -8.68 -18.26 -16.11
C VAL A 301 -9.11 -19.20 -15.00
N ARG A 302 -9.77 -18.67 -13.98
CA ARG A 302 -10.35 -19.54 -12.95
C ARG A 302 -11.47 -20.34 -13.58
N LYS A 303 -11.36 -21.66 -13.53
CA LYS A 303 -12.48 -22.55 -13.84
C LYS A 303 -13.63 -22.22 -12.91
N ARG A 304 -14.84 -22.19 -13.44
CA ARG A 304 -16.10 -22.00 -12.71
C ARG A 304 -16.29 -23.04 -11.62
#